data_9573eaefb24c94d3a3ad93d5b4fcadae
#
_entry.id   9573eaefb24c94d3a3ad93d5b4fcadae
#
_cell.length_a   1.000
_cell.length_b   1.000
_cell.length_c   1.000
_cell.angle_alpha   90.00
_cell.angle_beta   90.00
_cell.angle_gamma   90.00
#
_symmetry.space_group_name_H-M   'P 1'
#
loop_
_entity.id
_entity.type
_entity.pdbx_description
1 polymer ?
#
loop_
_entity_poly.entity_id
_entity_poly.type
_entity_poly.pdbx_seq_one_letter_code
_entity_poly.pdbx_strand_id
1 'polypeptide(L)'
;MLVFDPAGSELTPAFMASLQAALKIAIQAEYDLEDTELAVVSLPDRDERTQVLLYEAAEGGAGVLRQLVEDPGALTRVARQALSRCHFDPDTLADLRRAPRAREDCEAACYDCLLSYTNQPDHRLVDRMLVRDYLHQLAGADVATSPGNATRSEHLEHLARQAGSDLEREWLELLAGGGHRLPDRAQVLMEEAGTRPDFVYDEAHVAIYVDGPHHRYPERAARDGAAEDKLFARGWSVLRFAASDDWPSLIARHTSTFGGGTR
;
A
#
# COMPACT_ATOMS: atom_id res chain seq x y z
N MET A 1 -1.89 -1.54 5.73
CA MET A 1 -3.29 -1.41 6.20
C MET A 1 -4.07 -0.63 5.15
N LEU A 2 -5.25 -1.11 4.76
CA LEU A 2 -6.13 -0.53 3.73
C LEU A 2 -7.57 -0.52 4.26
N VAL A 3 -8.28 0.60 4.11
CA VAL A 3 -9.72 0.68 4.38
C VAL A 3 -10.44 0.64 3.04
N PHE A 4 -11.36 -0.30 2.88
CA PHE A 4 -12.24 -0.42 1.74
C PHE A 4 -13.62 0.10 2.11
N ASP A 5 -14.08 1.14 1.40
CA ASP A 5 -15.37 1.81 1.61
C ASP A 5 -16.25 1.57 0.36
N PRO A 6 -17.21 0.65 0.39
CA PRO A 6 -18.05 0.35 -0.75
C PRO A 6 -19.05 1.48 -1.00
N ALA A 7 -18.92 2.17 -2.14
CA ALA A 7 -19.85 3.20 -2.57
C ALA A 7 -20.97 2.64 -3.46
N GLY A 8 -22.13 3.29 -3.46
CA GLY A 8 -23.23 3.01 -4.41
C GLY A 8 -24.05 1.75 -4.14
N SER A 9 -23.81 1.02 -3.05
CA SER A 9 -24.52 -0.19 -2.68
C SER A 9 -25.38 0.00 -1.43
N GLU A 10 -26.48 -0.77 -1.31
CA GLU A 10 -27.21 -0.84 -0.06
C GLU A 10 -26.40 -1.65 0.96
N LEU A 11 -25.84 -0.98 1.95
CA LEU A 11 -24.92 -1.55 2.94
C LEU A 11 -25.68 -2.32 4.01
N THR A 12 -26.21 -3.49 3.64
CA THR A 12 -26.80 -4.40 4.66
C THR A 12 -25.71 -5.18 5.37
N PRO A 13 -25.93 -5.60 6.64
CA PRO A 13 -24.96 -6.45 7.35
C PRO A 13 -24.59 -7.73 6.59
N ALA A 14 -25.56 -8.32 5.88
CA ALA A 14 -25.34 -9.52 5.07
C ALA A 14 -24.48 -9.23 3.83
N PHE A 15 -24.74 -8.13 3.13
CA PHE A 15 -23.89 -7.68 2.01
C PHE A 15 -22.44 -7.44 2.47
N MET A 16 -22.27 -6.67 3.55
CA MET A 16 -20.95 -6.34 4.07
C MET A 16 -20.16 -7.56 4.57
N ALA A 17 -20.83 -8.51 5.25
CA ALA A 17 -20.21 -9.75 5.68
C ALA A 17 -19.76 -10.60 4.47
N SER A 18 -20.60 -10.67 3.43
CA SER A 18 -20.30 -11.40 2.21
C SER A 18 -19.17 -10.75 1.42
N LEU A 19 -19.17 -9.41 1.31
CA LEU A 19 -18.11 -8.66 0.64
C LEU A 19 -16.77 -8.80 1.36
N GLN A 20 -16.77 -8.70 2.68
CA GLN A 20 -15.59 -8.91 3.52
C GLN A 20 -14.97 -10.29 3.28
N ALA A 21 -15.80 -11.35 3.29
CA ALA A 21 -15.36 -12.71 3.05
C ALA A 21 -14.84 -12.89 1.61
N ALA A 22 -15.53 -12.32 0.61
CA ALA A 22 -15.14 -12.40 -0.80
C ALA A 22 -13.82 -11.69 -1.09
N LEU A 23 -13.63 -10.49 -0.54
CA LEU A 23 -12.36 -9.76 -0.69
C LEU A 23 -11.20 -10.50 -0.02
N LYS A 24 -11.37 -11.00 1.20
CA LYS A 24 -10.32 -11.75 1.89
C LYS A 24 -9.85 -12.94 1.08
N ILE A 25 -10.77 -13.83 0.71
CA ILE A 25 -10.42 -15.07 0.00
C ILE A 25 -9.86 -14.81 -1.40
N ALA A 26 -10.32 -13.74 -2.06
CA ALA A 26 -9.83 -13.38 -3.39
C ALA A 26 -8.41 -12.79 -3.34
N ILE A 27 -8.13 -11.93 -2.38
CA ILE A 27 -6.77 -11.37 -2.18
C ILE A 27 -5.81 -12.50 -1.81
N GLN A 28 -6.19 -13.39 -0.90
CA GLN A 28 -5.39 -14.55 -0.54
C GLN A 28 -5.08 -15.44 -1.75
N ALA A 29 -6.07 -15.68 -2.62
CA ALA A 29 -5.90 -16.50 -3.80
C ALA A 29 -5.09 -15.82 -4.91
N GLU A 30 -5.22 -14.50 -5.10
CA GLU A 30 -4.50 -13.73 -6.12
C GLU A 30 -3.00 -13.60 -5.79
N TYR A 31 -2.68 -13.49 -4.49
CA TYR A 31 -1.31 -13.23 -4.02
C TYR A 31 -0.68 -14.40 -3.28
N ASP A 32 -1.32 -15.57 -3.31
CA ASP A 32 -0.85 -16.82 -2.67
C ASP A 32 -0.55 -16.64 -1.16
N LEU A 33 -1.46 -15.96 -0.45
CA LEU A 33 -1.34 -15.69 0.98
C LEU A 33 -2.00 -16.79 1.83
N GLU A 34 -1.37 -17.11 2.95
CA GLU A 34 -1.97 -17.97 3.97
C GLU A 34 -3.06 -17.24 4.77
N ASP A 35 -3.96 -18.01 5.43
CA ASP A 35 -5.10 -17.44 6.18
C ASP A 35 -4.68 -16.51 7.32
N THR A 36 -3.48 -16.70 7.86
CA THR A 36 -2.90 -15.92 8.94
C THR A 36 -2.20 -14.64 8.48
N GLU A 37 -1.91 -14.50 7.18
CA GLU A 37 -1.12 -13.36 6.67
C GLU A 37 -1.98 -12.14 6.37
N LEU A 38 -3.28 -12.36 6.06
CA LEU A 38 -4.23 -11.28 5.80
C LEU A 38 -5.38 -11.33 6.79
N ALA A 39 -5.51 -10.28 7.59
CA ALA A 39 -6.64 -10.10 8.49
C ALA A 39 -7.62 -9.06 7.94
N VAL A 40 -8.90 -9.29 8.21
CA VAL A 40 -10.00 -8.44 7.74
C VAL A 40 -10.96 -8.19 8.89
N VAL A 41 -11.33 -6.92 9.09
CA VAL A 41 -12.19 -6.47 10.17
C VAL A 41 -13.25 -5.51 9.65
N SER A 42 -14.48 -5.65 10.17
CA SER A 42 -15.56 -4.69 9.88
C SER A 42 -15.38 -3.41 10.67
N LEU A 43 -15.67 -2.27 10.08
CA LEU A 43 -15.68 -0.97 10.72
C LEU A 43 -17.07 -0.33 10.62
N PRO A 44 -17.53 0.42 11.65
CA PRO A 44 -16.86 0.61 12.96
C PRO A 44 -16.82 -0.66 13.81
N ASP A 45 -17.79 -1.57 13.65
CA ASP A 45 -17.87 -2.86 14.34
C ASP A 45 -18.65 -3.90 13.52
N ARG A 46 -18.99 -5.04 14.11
CA ARG A 46 -19.70 -6.14 13.41
C ARG A 46 -21.19 -5.92 13.27
N ASP A 47 -21.79 -5.06 14.06
CA ASP A 47 -23.23 -4.79 14.04
C ASP A 47 -23.57 -3.66 13.10
N GLU A 48 -22.69 -2.64 13.00
CA GLU A 48 -22.82 -1.45 12.14
C GLU A 48 -21.75 -1.43 11.03
N ARG A 49 -21.69 -2.48 10.23
CA ARG A 49 -20.68 -2.63 9.16
C ARG A 49 -20.90 -1.64 8.03
N THR A 50 -20.01 -0.70 7.86
CA THR A 50 -20.01 0.26 6.74
C THR A 50 -18.76 0.18 5.89
N GLN A 51 -17.64 -0.26 6.46
CA GLN A 51 -16.34 -0.34 5.82
C GLN A 51 -15.63 -1.65 6.18
N VAL A 52 -14.63 -2.00 5.38
CA VAL A 52 -13.79 -3.18 5.59
C VAL A 52 -12.35 -2.74 5.78
N LEU A 53 -11.76 -3.04 6.93
CA LEU A 53 -10.34 -2.84 7.19
C LEU A 53 -9.57 -4.11 6.84
N LEU A 54 -8.58 -3.98 5.98
CA LEU A 54 -7.64 -5.03 5.60
C LEU A 54 -6.26 -4.69 6.19
N TYR A 55 -5.58 -5.66 6.78
CA TYR A 55 -4.20 -5.47 7.23
C TYR A 55 -3.41 -6.77 7.13
N GLU A 56 -2.14 -6.64 6.80
CA GLU A 56 -1.20 -7.73 6.78
C GLU A 56 -0.75 -8.02 8.21
N ALA A 57 -0.90 -9.27 8.65
CA ALA A 57 -0.65 -9.67 10.03
C ALA A 57 0.82 -10.10 10.26
N ALA A 58 1.58 -10.36 9.19
CA ALA A 58 2.99 -10.68 9.28
C ALA A 58 3.85 -9.44 9.60
N GLU A 59 4.86 -9.60 10.44
CA GLU A 59 5.83 -8.55 10.75
C GLU A 59 6.65 -8.21 9.49
N GLY A 60 6.52 -6.97 9.00
CA GLY A 60 7.10 -6.52 7.73
C GLY A 60 6.15 -6.55 6.53
N GLY A 61 5.05 -7.28 6.62
CA GLY A 61 4.01 -7.41 5.58
C GLY A 61 4.53 -7.95 4.24
N ALA A 62 3.69 -8.60 3.46
CA ALA A 62 4.02 -9.04 2.10
C ALA A 62 3.95 -7.89 1.07
N GLY A 63 3.51 -6.69 1.48
CA GLY A 63 3.34 -5.52 0.61
C GLY A 63 2.15 -5.63 -0.35
N VAL A 64 1.27 -6.61 -0.17
CA VAL A 64 0.14 -6.90 -1.05
C VAL A 64 -0.89 -5.78 -1.04
N LEU A 65 -1.20 -5.24 0.13
CA LEU A 65 -2.16 -4.13 0.24
C LEU A 65 -1.65 -2.86 -0.45
N ARG A 66 -0.34 -2.69 -0.52
CA ARG A 66 0.28 -1.61 -1.28
C ARG A 66 0.13 -1.84 -2.78
N GLN A 67 0.35 -3.07 -3.26
CA GLN A 67 0.15 -3.43 -4.66
C GLN A 67 -1.30 -3.23 -5.10
N LEU A 68 -2.29 -3.49 -4.22
CA LEU A 68 -3.71 -3.22 -4.51
C LEU A 68 -4.00 -1.74 -4.81
N VAL A 69 -3.20 -0.83 -4.28
CA VAL A 69 -3.34 0.62 -4.49
C VAL A 69 -2.48 1.12 -5.67
N GLU A 70 -1.26 0.59 -5.80
CA GLU A 70 -0.27 1.06 -6.76
C GLU A 70 -0.44 0.45 -8.17
N ASP A 71 -0.95 -0.78 -8.26
CA ASP A 71 -1.22 -1.43 -9.54
C ASP A 71 -2.69 -1.19 -9.98
N PRO A 72 -2.93 -0.42 -11.06
CA PRO A 72 -4.27 -0.12 -11.53
C PRO A 72 -5.11 -1.36 -11.88
N GLY A 73 -4.46 -2.47 -12.23
CA GLY A 73 -5.13 -3.73 -12.57
C GLY A 73 -5.40 -4.65 -11.38
N ALA A 74 -4.82 -4.38 -10.22
CA ALA A 74 -4.88 -5.29 -9.07
C ALA A 74 -6.31 -5.51 -8.56
N LEU A 75 -7.07 -4.45 -8.40
CA LEU A 75 -8.46 -4.53 -7.92
C LEU A 75 -9.36 -5.29 -8.90
N THR A 76 -9.17 -5.09 -10.20
CA THR A 76 -9.86 -5.84 -11.26
C THR A 76 -9.57 -7.34 -11.14
N ARG A 77 -8.30 -7.74 -10.97
CA ARG A 77 -7.93 -9.16 -10.81
C ARG A 77 -8.54 -9.75 -9.54
N VAL A 78 -8.46 -9.04 -8.41
CA VAL A 78 -9.08 -9.47 -7.15
C VAL A 78 -10.59 -9.64 -7.30
N ALA A 79 -11.29 -8.70 -7.94
CA ALA A 79 -12.73 -8.80 -8.16
C ALA A 79 -13.11 -9.99 -9.06
N ARG A 80 -12.36 -10.24 -10.13
CA ARG A 80 -12.53 -11.43 -10.99
C ARG A 80 -12.27 -12.72 -10.24
N GLN A 81 -11.23 -12.75 -9.41
CA GLN A 81 -10.92 -13.88 -8.54
C GLN A 81 -12.05 -14.11 -7.51
N ALA A 82 -12.62 -13.04 -6.94
CA ALA A 82 -13.75 -13.12 -6.02
C ALA A 82 -14.99 -13.74 -6.71
N LEU A 83 -15.32 -13.31 -7.93
CA LEU A 83 -16.39 -13.89 -8.72
C LEU A 83 -16.18 -15.40 -8.94
N SER A 84 -14.99 -15.78 -9.40
CA SER A 84 -14.63 -17.19 -9.63
C SER A 84 -14.75 -18.02 -8.35
N ARG A 85 -14.26 -17.51 -7.21
CA ARG A 85 -14.39 -18.17 -5.92
C ARG A 85 -15.83 -18.31 -5.47
N CYS A 86 -16.66 -17.31 -5.75
CA CYS A 86 -18.11 -17.34 -5.51
C CYS A 86 -18.91 -18.18 -6.51
N HIS A 87 -18.24 -18.98 -7.34
CA HIS A 87 -18.84 -19.84 -8.36
C HIS A 87 -19.60 -19.10 -9.46
N PHE A 88 -19.15 -17.92 -9.81
CA PHE A 88 -19.60 -17.18 -10.97
C PHE A 88 -18.53 -17.20 -12.06
N ASP A 89 -18.95 -17.25 -13.31
CA ASP A 89 -18.06 -17.00 -14.42
C ASP A 89 -17.74 -15.50 -14.49
N PRO A 90 -16.45 -15.11 -14.41
CA PRO A 90 -16.09 -13.68 -14.33
C PRO A 90 -16.39 -12.87 -15.60
N ASP A 91 -16.59 -13.52 -16.75
CA ASP A 91 -16.86 -12.85 -18.03
C ASP A 91 -18.35 -12.79 -18.35
N THR A 92 -19.09 -13.85 -18.06
CA THR A 92 -20.51 -13.99 -18.42
C THR A 92 -21.45 -13.78 -17.26
N LEU A 93 -20.96 -13.73 -16.01
CA LEU A 93 -21.72 -13.78 -14.76
C LEU A 93 -22.64 -14.99 -14.59
N ALA A 94 -22.44 -16.03 -15.39
CA ALA A 94 -23.20 -17.25 -15.26
C ALA A 94 -22.94 -17.89 -13.89
N ASP A 95 -24.01 -18.29 -13.22
CA ASP A 95 -23.92 -19.02 -11.96
C ASP A 95 -23.55 -20.49 -12.23
N LEU A 96 -22.31 -20.85 -11.90
CA LEU A 96 -21.77 -22.20 -12.02
C LEU A 96 -22.25 -23.12 -10.90
N ARG A 97 -22.92 -22.55 -9.89
CA ARG A 97 -23.58 -23.19 -8.74
C ARG A 97 -22.64 -23.86 -7.75
N ARG A 98 -21.48 -24.31 -8.14
CA ARG A 98 -20.56 -25.10 -7.29
C ARG A 98 -19.12 -25.01 -7.75
N ALA A 99 -18.21 -25.37 -6.87
CA ALA A 99 -16.80 -25.57 -7.24
C ALA A 99 -16.62 -26.74 -8.22
N PRO A 100 -15.58 -26.74 -9.06
CA PRO A 100 -15.38 -27.72 -10.15
C PRO A 100 -15.40 -29.19 -9.71
N ARG A 101 -15.16 -29.52 -8.44
CA ARG A 101 -15.12 -30.88 -7.90
C ARG A 101 -16.20 -31.14 -6.84
N ALA A 102 -17.02 -30.16 -6.54
CA ALA A 102 -18.09 -30.28 -5.56
C ALA A 102 -19.24 -31.15 -6.12
N ARG A 103 -19.88 -31.91 -5.23
CA ARG A 103 -21.03 -32.76 -5.58
C ARG A 103 -22.35 -32.04 -5.40
N GLU A 104 -22.39 -31.06 -4.53
CA GLU A 104 -23.59 -30.32 -4.12
C GLU A 104 -23.52 -28.89 -4.62
N ASP A 105 -24.68 -28.34 -4.96
CA ASP A 105 -24.79 -26.94 -5.34
C ASP A 105 -24.62 -26.05 -4.10
N CYS A 106 -23.98 -24.90 -4.28
CA CYS A 106 -23.82 -23.85 -3.28
C CYS A 106 -24.99 -22.88 -3.39
N GLU A 107 -25.93 -22.94 -2.47
CA GLU A 107 -27.08 -22.02 -2.48
C GLU A 107 -26.67 -20.61 -2.05
N ALA A 108 -26.27 -20.41 -0.81
CA ALA A 108 -25.84 -19.10 -0.28
C ALA A 108 -24.31 -19.01 -0.13
N ALA A 109 -23.69 -19.96 0.55
CA ALA A 109 -22.26 -20.02 0.76
C ALA A 109 -21.79 -21.46 1.07
N CYS A 110 -20.52 -21.76 0.75
CA CYS A 110 -19.88 -23.02 1.10
C CYS A 110 -18.42 -22.82 1.49
N TYR A 111 -17.74 -23.86 1.94
CA TYR A 111 -16.32 -23.79 2.34
C TYR A 111 -15.37 -23.67 1.15
N ASP A 112 -15.83 -23.91 -0.07
CA ASP A 112 -15.04 -23.64 -1.28
C ASP A 112 -15.14 -22.17 -1.73
N CYS A 113 -16.09 -21.39 -1.16
CA CYS A 113 -16.27 -19.97 -1.51
C CYS A 113 -16.08 -19.03 -0.29
N LEU A 114 -17.14 -18.72 0.46
CA LEU A 114 -17.13 -17.63 1.43
C LEU A 114 -17.04 -18.07 2.89
N LEU A 115 -17.29 -19.35 3.18
CA LEU A 115 -17.21 -19.84 4.56
C LEU A 115 -15.76 -20.20 4.91
N SER A 116 -15.35 -19.78 6.11
CA SER A 116 -14.07 -20.15 6.69
C SER A 116 -14.19 -20.34 8.19
N TYR A 117 -13.18 -20.94 8.82
CA TYR A 117 -13.15 -21.08 10.28
C TYR A 117 -13.15 -19.71 10.97
N THR A 118 -12.48 -18.72 10.38
CA THR A 118 -12.29 -17.38 10.97
C THR A 118 -13.55 -16.52 10.90
N ASN A 119 -14.53 -16.84 10.02
CA ASN A 119 -15.77 -16.07 9.90
C ASN A 119 -17.03 -16.83 10.38
N GLN A 120 -16.87 -17.90 11.17
CA GLN A 120 -17.98 -18.70 11.69
C GLN A 120 -19.15 -17.91 12.28
N PRO A 121 -18.93 -16.82 13.06
CA PRO A 121 -20.03 -16.02 13.59
C PRO A 121 -20.90 -15.38 12.51
N ASP A 122 -20.40 -15.22 11.31
CA ASP A 122 -21.08 -14.58 10.16
C ASP A 122 -21.69 -15.56 9.16
N HIS A 123 -21.53 -16.88 9.36
CA HIS A 123 -22.01 -17.90 8.41
C HIS A 123 -23.49 -17.78 8.04
N ARG A 124 -24.34 -17.24 8.94
CA ARG A 124 -25.76 -17.02 8.67
C ARG A 124 -26.06 -15.77 7.85
N LEU A 125 -25.09 -14.87 7.73
CA LEU A 125 -25.21 -13.61 7.00
C LEU A 125 -24.61 -13.70 5.60
N VAL A 126 -23.65 -14.61 5.43
CA VAL A 126 -22.84 -14.68 4.20
C VAL A 126 -23.63 -15.34 3.08
N ASP A 127 -23.77 -14.59 1.97
CA ASP A 127 -24.45 -15.04 0.75
C ASP A 127 -23.73 -14.49 -0.49
N ARG A 128 -23.23 -15.40 -1.34
CA ARG A 128 -22.50 -15.10 -2.57
C ARG A 128 -23.34 -14.31 -3.58
N MET A 129 -24.66 -14.49 -3.56
CA MET A 129 -25.56 -13.80 -4.48
C MET A 129 -25.62 -12.29 -4.23
N LEU A 130 -25.45 -11.88 -2.98
CA LEU A 130 -25.50 -10.46 -2.58
C LEU A 130 -24.34 -9.65 -3.17
N VAL A 131 -23.17 -10.27 -3.37
CA VAL A 131 -21.94 -9.57 -3.82
C VAL A 131 -21.67 -9.71 -5.31
N ARG A 132 -22.43 -10.56 -6.04
CA ARG A 132 -22.19 -10.87 -7.45
C ARG A 132 -22.11 -9.62 -8.33
N ASP A 133 -23.15 -8.81 -8.32
CA ASP A 133 -23.26 -7.65 -9.21
C ASP A 133 -22.26 -6.56 -8.82
N TYR A 134 -22.01 -6.38 -7.53
CA TYR A 134 -21.01 -5.45 -7.03
C TYR A 134 -19.58 -5.87 -7.44
N LEU A 135 -19.23 -7.13 -7.27
CA LEU A 135 -17.93 -7.66 -7.71
C LEU A 135 -17.74 -7.55 -9.23
N HIS A 136 -18.81 -7.73 -10.00
CA HIS A 136 -18.75 -7.53 -11.44
C HIS A 136 -18.49 -6.07 -11.83
N GLN A 137 -19.17 -5.12 -11.17
CA GLN A 137 -18.91 -3.70 -11.37
C GLN A 137 -17.47 -3.35 -11.00
N LEU A 138 -16.97 -3.90 -9.88
CA LEU A 138 -15.60 -3.72 -9.44
C LEU A 138 -14.57 -4.31 -10.41
N ALA A 139 -14.89 -5.46 -11.04
CA ALA A 139 -14.04 -6.09 -12.05
C ALA A 139 -13.93 -5.29 -13.35
N GLY A 140 -14.91 -4.42 -13.64
CA GLY A 140 -14.91 -3.51 -14.79
C GLY A 140 -14.57 -2.06 -14.45
N ALA A 141 -14.22 -1.76 -13.20
CA ALA A 141 -13.94 -0.40 -12.77
C ALA A 141 -12.51 0.04 -13.13
N ASP A 142 -12.38 1.27 -13.61
CA ASP A 142 -11.08 1.91 -13.75
C ASP A 142 -10.61 2.43 -12.39
N VAL A 143 -9.43 2.02 -11.97
CA VAL A 143 -8.82 2.51 -10.73
C VAL A 143 -8.10 3.82 -11.00
N ALA A 144 -8.65 4.91 -10.49
CA ALA A 144 -7.96 6.19 -10.45
C ALA A 144 -7.29 6.34 -9.07
N THR A 145 -5.98 6.33 -9.04
CA THR A 145 -5.24 6.76 -7.85
C THR A 145 -5.32 8.28 -7.78
N SER A 146 -6.10 8.81 -6.84
CA SER A 146 -5.89 10.19 -6.43
C SER A 146 -4.50 10.24 -5.80
N PRO A 147 -3.55 11.07 -6.30
CA PRO A 147 -2.38 11.40 -5.52
C PRO A 147 -2.93 11.88 -4.18
N GLY A 148 -2.62 11.16 -3.11
CA GLY A 148 -3.25 11.38 -1.81
C GLY A 148 -3.30 12.88 -1.55
N ASN A 149 -4.50 13.41 -1.28
CA ASN A 149 -4.71 14.79 -0.91
C ASN A 149 -4.13 15.09 0.50
N ALA A 150 -3.00 14.49 0.82
CA ALA A 150 -2.18 15.02 1.89
C ALA A 150 -1.79 16.42 1.42
N THR A 151 -2.32 17.42 2.07
CA THR A 151 -1.85 18.78 1.87
C THR A 151 -0.32 18.75 2.06
N ARG A 152 0.39 19.64 1.38
CA ARG A 152 1.85 19.75 1.56
C ARG A 152 2.25 19.74 3.06
N SER A 153 1.40 20.31 3.93
CA SER A 153 1.59 20.34 5.37
C SER A 153 1.49 18.94 6.00
N GLU A 154 0.46 18.16 5.64
CA GLU A 154 0.27 16.80 6.15
C GLU A 154 1.39 15.85 5.66
N HIS A 155 1.83 16.02 4.42
CA HIS A 155 2.97 15.27 3.88
C HIS A 155 4.27 15.62 4.62
N LEU A 156 4.51 16.90 4.87
CA LEU A 156 5.65 17.35 5.67
C LEU A 156 5.62 16.76 7.09
N GLU A 157 4.47 16.81 7.76
CA GLU A 157 4.29 16.20 9.08
C GLU A 157 4.53 14.70 9.08
N HIS A 158 4.12 14.01 8.02
CA HIS A 158 4.35 12.58 7.86
C HIS A 158 5.85 12.27 7.75
N LEU A 159 6.57 12.98 6.87
CA LEU A 159 8.01 12.85 6.72
C LEU A 159 8.77 13.19 8.01
N ALA A 160 8.38 14.26 8.70
CA ALA A 160 9.00 14.70 9.95
C ALA A 160 8.82 13.68 11.09
N ARG A 161 7.70 12.94 11.12
CA ARG A 161 7.51 11.84 12.08
C ARG A 161 8.41 10.64 11.81
N GLN A 162 8.77 10.41 10.55
CA GLN A 162 9.66 9.31 10.15
C GLN A 162 11.14 9.68 10.27
N ALA A 163 11.46 10.98 10.28
CA ALA A 163 12.84 11.47 10.40
C ALA A 163 13.52 10.96 11.67
N GLY A 164 14.73 10.42 11.53
CA GLY A 164 15.49 9.78 12.59
C GLY A 164 16.24 10.78 13.50
N SER A 165 16.40 12.03 13.06
CA SER A 165 17.17 13.05 13.78
C SER A 165 16.54 14.44 13.67
N ASP A 166 16.95 15.37 14.56
CA ASP A 166 16.54 16.76 14.49
C ASP A 166 17.13 17.47 13.25
N LEU A 167 18.32 17.06 12.82
CA LEU A 167 18.96 17.61 11.63
C LEU A 167 18.17 17.27 10.35
N GLU A 168 17.62 16.06 10.25
CA GLU A 168 16.74 15.67 9.15
C GLU A 168 15.44 16.49 9.15
N ARG A 169 14.88 16.78 10.33
CA ARG A 169 13.69 17.66 10.46
C ARG A 169 13.99 19.09 10.02
N GLU A 170 15.15 19.63 10.44
CA GLU A 170 15.61 20.96 10.02
C GLU A 170 15.78 21.05 8.50
N TRP A 171 16.31 20.00 7.87
CA TRP A 171 16.43 19.92 6.42
C TRP A 171 15.06 19.90 5.71
N LEU A 172 14.08 19.16 6.25
CA LEU A 172 12.70 19.17 5.74
C LEU A 172 12.03 20.54 5.87
N GLU A 173 12.22 21.22 7.01
CA GLU A 173 11.69 22.56 7.25
C GLU A 173 12.28 23.59 6.28
N LEU A 174 13.56 23.47 5.97
CA LEU A 174 14.22 24.30 4.98
C LEU A 174 13.59 24.14 3.59
N LEU A 175 13.35 22.89 3.15
CA LEU A 175 12.67 22.63 1.89
C LEU A 175 11.25 23.18 1.87
N ALA A 176 10.51 22.98 2.97
CA ALA A 176 9.13 23.45 3.08
C ALA A 176 9.06 24.98 3.04
N GLY A 177 9.91 25.65 3.79
CA GLY A 177 9.98 27.12 3.86
C GLY A 177 10.45 27.77 2.56
N GLY A 178 11.32 27.09 1.80
CA GLY A 178 11.77 27.52 0.49
C GLY A 178 10.79 27.21 -0.66
N GLY A 179 9.68 26.56 -0.40
CA GLY A 179 8.72 26.14 -1.42
C GLY A 179 9.25 25.06 -2.36
N HIS A 180 10.31 24.35 -1.96
CA HIS A 180 10.91 23.27 -2.72
C HIS A 180 10.07 22.00 -2.69
N ARG A 181 10.23 21.10 -3.68
CA ARG A 181 9.60 19.76 -3.68
C ARG A 181 10.05 19.00 -2.43
N LEU A 182 9.10 18.46 -1.68
CA LEU A 182 9.38 17.56 -0.57
C LEU A 182 9.74 16.17 -1.08
N PRO A 183 10.53 15.37 -0.34
CA PRO A 183 10.78 13.97 -0.66
C PRO A 183 9.49 13.16 -0.76
N ASP A 184 9.50 12.11 -1.56
CA ASP A 184 8.34 11.23 -1.68
C ASP A 184 8.22 10.32 -0.45
N ARG A 185 9.37 9.85 0.11
CA ARG A 185 9.42 8.95 1.27
C ARG A 185 10.62 9.24 2.17
N ALA A 186 10.53 8.80 3.43
CA ALA A 186 11.61 8.87 4.42
C ALA A 186 11.98 7.48 4.96
N GLN A 187 13.24 7.29 5.35
CA GLN A 187 13.78 6.11 6.05
C GLN A 187 13.47 4.77 5.37
N VAL A 188 13.51 4.73 4.03
CA VAL A 188 13.20 3.53 3.23
C VAL A 188 14.39 2.59 3.15
N LEU A 189 14.20 1.33 3.55
CA LEU A 189 15.21 0.30 3.35
C LEU A 189 15.29 -0.08 1.87
N MET A 190 16.42 0.17 1.25
CA MET A 190 16.76 -0.27 -0.10
C MET A 190 17.53 -1.60 -0.01
N GLU A 191 16.79 -2.71 0.09
CA GLU A 191 17.35 -4.04 0.39
C GLU A 191 18.47 -4.46 -0.54
N GLU A 192 18.30 -4.23 -1.85
CA GLU A 192 19.29 -4.62 -2.86
C GLU A 192 20.61 -3.83 -2.75
N ALA A 193 20.58 -2.62 -2.23
CA ALA A 193 21.76 -1.83 -1.96
C ALA A 193 22.27 -2.04 -0.52
N GLY A 194 21.43 -2.56 0.36
CA GLY A 194 21.73 -2.78 1.77
C GLY A 194 21.88 -1.47 2.55
N THR A 195 21.13 -0.43 2.16
CA THR A 195 21.21 0.90 2.77
C THR A 195 19.83 1.49 3.00
N ARG A 196 19.77 2.47 3.92
CA ARG A 196 18.54 3.20 4.26
C ARG A 196 18.81 4.69 4.14
N PRO A 197 18.50 5.32 2.99
CA PRO A 197 18.52 6.78 2.85
C PRO A 197 17.56 7.46 3.84
N ASP A 198 17.92 8.66 4.28
CA ASP A 198 17.03 9.45 5.13
C ASP A 198 15.78 9.88 4.36
N PHE A 199 15.94 10.27 3.08
CA PHE A 199 14.84 10.61 2.20
C PHE A 199 15.06 10.10 0.77
N VAL A 200 13.96 9.96 0.03
CA VAL A 200 13.96 9.44 -1.35
C VAL A 200 13.05 10.27 -2.23
N TYR A 201 13.53 10.59 -3.44
CA TYR A 201 12.75 11.11 -4.56
C TYR A 201 12.63 10.02 -5.61
N ASP A 202 11.47 9.35 -5.65
CA ASP A 202 11.27 8.15 -6.48
C ASP A 202 11.37 8.44 -7.98
N GLU A 203 10.66 9.46 -8.48
CA GLU A 203 10.71 9.83 -9.90
C GLU A 203 12.09 10.31 -10.37
N ALA A 204 12.79 11.05 -9.50
CA ALA A 204 14.12 11.57 -9.81
C ALA A 204 15.21 10.50 -9.62
N HIS A 205 14.89 9.35 -8.99
CA HIS A 205 15.84 8.32 -8.59
C HIS A 205 16.99 8.92 -7.76
N VAL A 206 16.64 9.71 -6.73
CA VAL A 206 17.61 10.38 -5.86
C VAL A 206 17.42 9.92 -4.42
N ALA A 207 18.50 9.41 -3.83
CA ALA A 207 18.60 9.07 -2.41
C ALA A 207 19.33 10.19 -1.66
N ILE A 208 18.76 10.66 -0.57
CA ILE A 208 19.28 11.77 0.26
C ILE A 208 19.78 11.23 1.58
N TYR A 209 20.97 11.67 1.98
CA TYR A 209 21.52 11.46 3.32
C TYR A 209 21.81 12.82 3.97
N VAL A 210 21.38 12.97 5.22
CA VAL A 210 21.61 14.18 6.03
C VAL A 210 22.59 13.83 7.14
N ASP A 211 23.83 14.18 6.92
CA ASP A 211 24.95 13.75 7.76
C ASP A 211 25.19 14.73 8.93
N GLY A 212 25.06 14.23 10.14
CA GLY A 212 25.41 14.97 11.36
C GLY A 212 26.94 15.16 11.54
N PRO A 213 27.35 15.99 12.52
CA PRO A 213 28.77 16.34 12.74
C PRO A 213 29.63 15.18 13.27
N HIS A 214 29.12 13.97 13.39
CA HIS A 214 29.81 12.86 14.06
C HIS A 214 30.78 12.11 13.15
N HIS A 215 32.00 12.03 13.66
CA HIS A 215 33.17 11.25 13.29
C HIS A 215 32.97 10.16 12.22
N ARG A 216 33.58 10.37 11.07
CA ARG A 216 33.73 9.37 10.00
C ARG A 216 34.65 8.25 10.50
N TYR A 217 34.07 7.18 10.98
CA TYR A 217 34.83 5.93 11.18
C TYR A 217 35.15 5.35 9.80
N PRO A 218 36.45 4.99 9.52
CA PRO A 218 36.88 4.49 8.20
C PRO A 218 36.08 3.27 7.72
N GLU A 219 35.65 2.41 8.63
CA GLU A 219 34.86 1.23 8.30
C GLU A 219 33.44 1.55 7.85
N ARG A 220 32.82 2.62 8.37
CA ARG A 220 31.52 3.11 7.91
C ARG A 220 31.63 3.74 6.54
N ALA A 221 32.67 4.55 6.30
CA ALA A 221 32.91 5.17 5.00
C ALA A 221 33.07 4.12 3.88
N ALA A 222 33.72 2.98 4.16
CA ALA A 222 33.85 1.90 3.19
C ALA A 222 32.52 1.19 2.89
N ARG A 223 31.65 1.00 3.88
CA ARG A 223 30.30 0.42 3.69
C ARG A 223 29.39 1.38 2.93
N ASP A 224 29.44 2.64 3.29
CA ASP A 224 28.64 3.69 2.64
C ASP A 224 29.02 3.82 1.16
N GLY A 225 30.32 3.80 0.82
CA GLY A 225 30.78 3.78 -0.56
C GLY A 225 30.30 2.56 -1.36
N ALA A 226 30.35 1.37 -0.77
CA ALA A 226 29.86 0.15 -1.43
C ALA A 226 28.33 0.17 -1.63
N ALA A 227 27.57 0.81 -0.74
CA ALA A 227 26.13 0.98 -0.87
C ALA A 227 25.81 2.03 -1.95
N GLU A 228 26.56 3.12 -2.02
CA GLU A 228 26.42 4.14 -3.08
C GLU A 228 26.73 3.55 -4.46
N ASP A 229 27.78 2.76 -4.61
CA ASP A 229 28.10 2.07 -5.87
C ASP A 229 26.94 1.18 -6.34
N LYS A 230 26.28 0.47 -5.42
CA LYS A 230 25.12 -0.36 -5.74
C LYS A 230 23.90 0.48 -6.12
N LEU A 231 23.66 1.61 -5.47
CA LEU A 231 22.61 2.55 -5.86
C LEU A 231 22.87 3.11 -7.25
N PHE A 232 24.10 3.55 -7.51
CA PHE A 232 24.50 4.09 -8.80
C PHE A 232 24.35 3.07 -9.95
N ALA A 233 24.74 1.80 -9.71
CA ALA A 233 24.56 0.72 -10.68
C ALA A 233 23.08 0.45 -11.05
N ARG A 234 22.12 0.93 -10.24
CA ARG A 234 20.68 0.84 -10.44
C ARG A 234 20.04 2.14 -10.95
N GLY A 235 20.86 3.10 -11.33
CA GLY A 235 20.39 4.39 -11.85
C GLY A 235 19.96 5.40 -10.78
N TRP A 236 20.30 5.15 -9.50
CA TRP A 236 20.06 6.09 -8.43
C TRP A 236 21.22 7.07 -8.28
N SER A 237 20.92 8.31 -8.03
CA SER A 237 21.89 9.32 -7.62
C SER A 237 21.85 9.48 -6.09
N VAL A 238 23.00 9.78 -5.50
CA VAL A 238 23.10 10.03 -4.05
C VAL A 238 23.48 11.49 -3.82
N LEU A 239 22.71 12.18 -2.99
CA LEU A 239 23.03 13.51 -2.53
C LEU A 239 23.21 13.49 -0.99
N ARG A 240 24.31 14.07 -0.53
CA ARG A 240 24.63 14.22 0.88
C ARG A 240 24.59 15.68 1.31
N PHE A 241 23.98 15.90 2.46
CA PHE A 241 23.87 17.19 3.12
C PHE A 241 24.53 17.12 4.49
N ALA A 242 25.79 17.54 4.58
CA ALA A 242 26.42 17.62 5.88
C ALA A 242 25.90 18.82 6.66
N ALA A 243 25.89 18.73 7.99
CA ALA A 243 25.47 19.85 8.85
C ALA A 243 26.29 21.13 8.66
N SER A 244 27.51 21.03 8.14
CA SER A 244 28.40 22.16 7.83
C SER A 244 28.19 22.78 6.46
N ASP A 245 27.36 22.19 5.59
CA ASP A 245 27.18 22.62 4.21
C ASP A 245 26.21 23.81 4.11
N ASP A 246 26.36 24.59 3.06
CA ASP A 246 25.37 25.60 2.66
C ASP A 246 24.22 24.88 1.91
N TRP A 247 23.26 24.36 2.66
CA TRP A 247 22.14 23.63 2.11
C TRP A 247 21.31 24.38 1.08
N PRO A 248 20.99 25.69 1.27
CA PRO A 248 20.30 26.47 0.25
C PRO A 248 21.01 26.47 -1.09
N SER A 249 22.33 26.64 -1.09
CA SER A 249 23.16 26.63 -2.30
C SER A 249 23.24 25.24 -2.93
N LEU A 250 23.24 24.17 -2.13
CA LEU A 250 23.19 22.79 -2.62
C LEU A 250 21.84 22.50 -3.28
N ILE A 251 20.74 22.85 -2.64
CA ILE A 251 19.38 22.66 -3.16
C ILE A 251 19.21 23.41 -4.50
N ALA A 252 19.67 24.65 -4.56
CA ALA A 252 19.60 25.49 -5.77
C ALA A 252 20.36 24.91 -6.98
N ARG A 253 21.38 24.08 -6.74
CA ARG A 253 22.12 23.39 -7.83
C ARG A 253 21.39 22.16 -8.38
N HIS A 254 20.45 21.60 -7.64
CA HIS A 254 19.71 20.38 -8.00
C HIS A 254 18.23 20.66 -8.25
N THR A 255 17.94 21.68 -9.09
CA THR A 255 16.56 22.09 -9.40
C THR A 255 15.70 21.01 -10.06
N SER A 256 16.31 20.05 -10.74
CA SER A 256 15.60 18.89 -11.29
C SER A 256 14.99 17.98 -10.20
N THR A 257 15.60 17.93 -9.02
CA THR A 257 15.14 17.13 -7.88
C THR A 257 14.22 17.94 -6.97
N PHE A 258 14.66 19.15 -6.60
CA PHE A 258 13.98 19.97 -5.58
C PHE A 258 12.97 20.97 -6.16
N GLY A 259 12.89 21.10 -7.48
CA GLY A 259 12.09 22.16 -8.11
C GLY A 259 12.67 23.55 -7.91
N GLY A 260 12.13 24.53 -8.62
CA GLY A 260 12.45 25.95 -8.36
C GLY A 260 11.68 26.40 -7.12
N GLY A 261 12.40 26.85 -6.10
CA GLY A 261 11.77 27.46 -4.93
C GLY A 261 10.94 28.71 -5.34
N THR A 262 9.82 28.91 -4.70
CA THR A 262 9.06 30.18 -4.81
C THR A 262 9.87 31.27 -4.13
N ARG A 263 10.19 32.33 -4.87
CA ARG A 263 10.73 33.59 -4.30
C ARG A 263 9.63 34.33 -3.60
#